data_e7652c25b8ec0543807b21cc33db1c40
#
_entry.id   e7652c25b8ec0543807b21cc33db1c40
#
_cell.length_a   1.000
_cell.length_b   1.000
_cell.length_c   1.000
_cell.angle_alpha   90.00
_cell.angle_beta   90.00
_cell.angle_gamma   90.00
#
_symmetry.space_group_name_H-M   'P 1'
#
loop_
_entity.id
_entity.type
_entity.pdbx_description
1 polymer ?
#
loop_
_entity_poly.entity_id
_entity_poly.type
_entity_poly.pdbx_seq_one_letter_code
_entity_poly.pdbx_strand_id
1 'polypeptide(L)'
;MVIFCLKYDKSDSRTDKFLSDSKSILSSIPVVEKFKVLKQISLKNKFHFGFSMEFKNKEAYETYSKHLMHVNYVKQLWQKEVTHFLEIDFEEL
;
A
#
# COMPACT_ATOMS: atom_id res chain seq x y z
N MET A 1 -5.91 -4.99 -0.68
CA MET A 1 -5.95 -3.75 0.12
C MET A 1 -5.11 -3.91 1.37
N VAL A 2 -4.41 -2.87 1.75
CA VAL A 2 -3.69 -2.82 3.02
C VAL A 2 -4.01 -1.50 3.71
N ILE A 3 -4.31 -1.55 5.01
CA ILE A 3 -4.50 -0.36 5.82
C ILE A 3 -3.36 -0.27 6.82
N PHE A 4 -2.88 0.95 7.10
CA PHE A 4 -1.63 1.11 7.85
C PHE A 4 -1.49 2.44 8.56
N CYS A 5 -0.51 2.48 9.47
CA CYS A 5 0.00 3.69 10.11
C CYS A 5 1.47 3.86 9.75
N LEU A 6 1.91 5.11 9.69
CA LEU A 6 3.32 5.46 9.54
C LEU A 6 3.90 5.91 10.89
N LYS A 7 5.22 5.88 11.00
CA LYS A 7 5.91 6.38 12.19
C LYS A 7 5.86 7.91 12.30
N TYR A 8 5.36 8.59 11.28
CA TYR A 8 5.23 10.04 11.24
C TYR A 8 3.81 10.48 11.55
N ASP A 9 3.66 11.73 12.01
CA ASP A 9 2.36 12.38 12.14
C ASP A 9 1.70 12.51 10.75
N LYS A 10 0.37 12.51 10.72
CA LYS A 10 -0.38 12.66 9.46
C LYS A 10 -0.06 13.98 8.74
N SER A 11 0.30 15.02 9.48
CA SER A 11 0.64 16.34 8.93
C SER A 11 2.12 16.49 8.57
N ASP A 12 2.93 15.49 8.85
CA ASP A 12 4.38 15.51 8.57
C ASP A 12 4.61 15.42 7.05
N SER A 13 5.52 16.23 6.52
CA SER A 13 5.87 16.20 5.10
C SER A 13 6.43 14.86 4.65
N ARG A 14 7.05 14.10 5.57
CA ARG A 14 7.56 12.75 5.28
C ARG A 14 6.42 11.75 5.04
N THR A 15 5.26 12.00 5.64
CA THR A 15 4.05 11.22 5.34
C THR A 15 3.63 11.41 3.89
N ASP A 16 3.55 12.66 3.43
CA ASP A 16 3.20 12.97 2.04
C ASP A 16 4.20 12.36 1.07
N LYS A 17 5.49 12.44 1.39
CA LYS A 17 6.55 11.85 0.57
C LYS A 17 6.40 10.33 0.47
N PHE A 18 6.16 9.66 1.59
CA PHE A 18 5.96 8.20 1.61
C PHE A 18 4.78 7.80 0.71
N LEU A 19 3.65 8.49 0.86
CA LEU A 19 2.44 8.18 0.08
C LEU A 19 2.67 8.42 -1.42
N SER A 20 3.32 9.51 -1.77
CA SER A 20 3.63 9.85 -3.16
C SER A 20 4.61 8.85 -3.78
N ASP A 21 5.70 8.53 -3.09
CA ASP A 21 6.70 7.57 -3.58
C ASP A 21 6.09 6.17 -3.73
N SER A 22 5.28 5.77 -2.76
CA SER A 22 4.59 4.48 -2.79
C SER A 22 3.66 4.37 -3.99
N LYS A 23 2.88 5.41 -4.25
CA LYS A 23 1.98 5.46 -5.41
C LYS A 23 2.77 5.34 -6.71
N SER A 24 3.86 6.09 -6.83
CA SER A 24 4.69 6.07 -8.03
C SER A 24 5.31 4.70 -8.29
N ILE A 25 5.85 4.07 -7.25
CA ILE A 25 6.52 2.77 -7.38
C ILE A 25 5.52 1.65 -7.63
N LEU A 26 4.50 1.54 -6.78
CA LEU A 26 3.57 0.40 -6.83
C LEU A 26 2.67 0.44 -8.06
N SER A 27 2.23 1.63 -8.47
CA SER A 27 1.41 1.78 -9.67
C SER A 27 2.19 1.51 -10.96
N SER A 28 3.51 1.52 -10.91
CA SER A 28 4.37 1.21 -12.06
C SER A 28 4.56 -0.29 -12.30
N ILE A 29 4.17 -1.13 -11.36
CA ILE A 29 4.25 -2.58 -11.53
C ILE A 29 3.17 -3.00 -12.53
N PRO A 30 3.54 -3.69 -13.63
CA PRO A 30 2.62 -3.89 -14.78
C PRO A 30 1.29 -4.58 -14.47
N VAL A 31 1.26 -5.44 -13.46
CA VAL A 31 0.04 -6.21 -13.13
C VAL A 31 -0.88 -5.48 -12.14
N VAL A 32 -0.47 -4.33 -11.63
CA VAL A 32 -1.26 -3.54 -10.70
C VAL A 32 -2.26 -2.68 -11.49
N GLU A 33 -3.54 -2.79 -11.14
CA GLU A 33 -4.61 -2.02 -11.75
C GLU A 33 -5.31 -1.17 -10.70
N LYS A 34 -5.74 0.02 -11.09
CA LYS A 34 -6.56 0.91 -10.26
C LYS A 34 -5.96 1.19 -8.88
N PHE A 35 -4.68 1.47 -8.82
CA PHE A 35 -4.01 1.80 -7.57
C PHE A 35 -4.58 3.09 -6.98
N LYS A 36 -4.95 3.05 -5.70
CA LYS A 36 -5.49 4.21 -4.97
C LYS A 36 -4.81 4.37 -3.63
N VAL A 37 -4.49 5.61 -3.30
CA VAL A 37 -4.06 6.01 -1.96
C VAL A 37 -5.28 6.56 -1.24
N LEU A 38 -5.59 6.01 -0.08
CA LEU A 38 -6.83 6.30 0.64
C LEU A 38 -6.54 6.83 2.04
N LYS A 39 -7.38 7.76 2.47
CA LYS A 39 -7.40 8.24 3.85
C LYS A 39 -8.46 7.44 4.59
N GLN A 40 -8.09 6.82 5.72
CA GLN A 40 -9.03 6.11 6.56
C GLN A 40 -9.83 7.14 7.38
N ILE A 41 -11.15 7.04 7.34
CA ILE A 41 -12.05 8.02 7.96
C ILE A 41 -12.91 7.46 9.10
N SER A 42 -12.90 6.14 9.33
CA SER A 42 -13.66 5.55 10.42
C SER A 42 -12.97 5.80 11.77
N LEU A 43 -13.75 6.10 12.79
CA LEU A 43 -13.25 6.26 14.15
C LEU A 43 -13.17 4.92 14.89
N LYS A 44 -13.55 3.83 14.24
CA LYS A 44 -13.63 2.49 14.88
C LYS A 44 -12.32 1.71 14.83
N ASN A 45 -11.28 2.27 14.23
CA ASN A 45 -9.97 1.64 14.20
C ASN A 45 -8.86 2.70 14.24
N LYS A 46 -7.65 2.23 14.46
CA LYS A 46 -6.47 3.11 14.66
C LYS A 46 -5.70 3.43 13.39
N PHE A 47 -6.04 2.83 12.25
CA PHE A 47 -5.28 2.99 11.02
C PHE A 47 -5.54 4.34 10.37
N HIS A 48 -4.54 4.88 9.69
CA HIS A 48 -4.61 6.21 9.11
C HIS A 48 -4.80 6.22 7.60
N PHE A 49 -4.19 5.26 6.90
CA PHE A 49 -4.15 5.22 5.44
C PHE A 49 -4.43 3.83 4.90
N GLY A 50 -4.73 3.78 3.61
CA GLY A 50 -4.87 2.52 2.91
C GLY A 50 -4.37 2.62 1.48
N PHE A 51 -3.88 1.48 0.97
CA PHE A 51 -3.63 1.30 -0.45
C PHE A 51 -4.62 0.26 -0.97
N SER A 52 -5.28 0.61 -2.06
CA SER A 52 -6.18 -0.29 -2.75
C SER A 52 -5.67 -0.52 -4.16
N MET A 53 -5.69 -1.76 -4.60
CA MET A 53 -5.32 -2.11 -5.97
C MET A 53 -6.11 -3.34 -6.40
N GLU A 54 -6.22 -3.51 -7.70
CA GLU A 54 -6.92 -4.65 -8.30
C GLU A 54 -5.96 -5.45 -9.15
N PHE A 55 -6.22 -6.75 -9.25
CA PHE A 55 -5.48 -7.67 -10.10
C PHE A 55 -6.46 -8.42 -10.98
N LYS A 56 -6.08 -8.67 -12.23
CA LYS A 56 -6.91 -9.36 -13.19
C LYS A 56 -7.29 -10.77 -12.73
N ASN A 57 -6.35 -11.44 -12.07
CA ASN A 57 -6.52 -12.81 -11.57
C ASN A 57 -5.50 -13.10 -10.47
N LYS A 58 -5.56 -14.29 -9.91
CA LYS A 58 -4.66 -14.72 -8.85
C LYS A 58 -3.19 -14.77 -9.30
N GLU A 59 -2.96 -15.14 -10.55
CA GLU A 59 -1.60 -15.19 -11.12
C GLU A 59 -0.96 -13.80 -11.17
N ALA A 60 -1.76 -12.78 -11.51
CA ALA A 60 -1.30 -11.39 -11.51
C ALA A 60 -0.90 -10.95 -10.09
N TYR A 61 -1.68 -11.32 -9.08
CA TYR A 61 -1.34 -11.05 -7.69
C TYR A 61 -0.03 -11.72 -7.28
N GLU A 62 0.18 -12.96 -7.65
CA GLU A 62 1.42 -13.69 -7.37
C GLU A 62 2.62 -13.04 -8.06
N THR A 63 2.44 -12.61 -9.30
CA THR A 63 3.47 -11.87 -10.06
C THR A 63 3.83 -10.58 -9.33
N TYR A 64 2.83 -9.83 -8.85
CA TYR A 64 3.05 -8.62 -8.06
C TYR A 64 3.87 -8.90 -6.81
N SER A 65 3.49 -9.91 -6.04
CA SER A 65 4.14 -10.24 -4.76
C SER A 65 5.61 -10.58 -4.94
N LYS A 66 5.97 -11.22 -6.06
CA LYS A 66 7.34 -11.63 -6.37
C LYS A 66 8.12 -10.61 -7.19
N HIS A 67 7.45 -9.59 -7.72
CA HIS A 67 8.09 -8.60 -8.59
C HIS A 67 9.20 -7.86 -7.83
N LEU A 68 10.34 -7.68 -8.49
CA LEU A 68 11.50 -7.05 -7.88
C LEU A 68 11.19 -5.65 -7.33
N MET A 69 10.39 -4.87 -8.04
CA MET A 69 9.97 -3.54 -7.59
C MET A 69 9.20 -3.61 -6.28
N HIS A 70 8.32 -4.60 -6.12
CA HIS A 70 7.56 -4.81 -4.88
C HIS A 70 8.49 -5.23 -3.74
N VAL A 71 9.35 -6.21 -3.99
CA VAL A 71 10.29 -6.72 -2.97
C VAL A 71 11.22 -5.61 -2.48
N ASN A 72 11.78 -4.82 -3.39
CA ASN A 72 12.65 -3.70 -3.04
C ASN A 72 11.90 -2.60 -2.30
N TYR A 73 10.67 -2.28 -2.73
CA TYR A 73 9.83 -1.32 -2.07
C TYR A 73 9.58 -1.70 -0.60
N VAL A 74 9.22 -2.95 -0.36
CA VAL A 74 8.97 -3.44 1.01
C VAL A 74 10.21 -3.29 1.88
N LYS A 75 11.37 -3.66 1.38
CA LYS A 75 12.62 -3.57 2.14
C LYS A 75 13.08 -2.14 2.39
N GLN A 76 12.96 -1.27 1.40
CA GLN A 76 13.56 0.07 1.45
C GLN A 76 12.63 1.14 2.03
N LEU A 77 11.32 0.98 1.89
CA LEU A 77 10.34 1.96 2.34
C LEU A 77 9.39 1.42 3.39
N TRP A 78 8.65 0.37 3.04
CA TRP A 78 7.57 -0.15 3.88
C TRP A 78 8.06 -0.55 5.27
N GLN A 79 9.06 -1.41 5.35
CA GLN A 79 9.57 -1.91 6.63
C GLN A 79 10.18 -0.82 7.50
N LYS A 80 10.67 0.25 6.89
CA LYS A 80 11.32 1.35 7.63
C LYS A 80 10.35 2.39 8.17
N GLU A 81 9.20 2.57 7.52
CA GLU A 81 8.31 3.70 7.81
C GLU A 81 6.93 3.29 8.31
N VAL A 82 6.49 2.07 8.05
CA VAL A 82 5.18 1.57 8.52
C VAL A 82 5.34 0.93 9.89
N THR A 83 4.50 1.35 10.84
CA THR A 83 4.53 0.85 12.23
C THR A 83 3.51 -0.25 12.48
N HIS A 84 2.32 -0.11 11.90
CA HIS A 84 1.21 -1.07 12.04
C HIS A 84 0.52 -1.21 10.70
N PHE A 85 0.11 -2.41 10.36
CA PHE A 85 -0.68 -2.63 9.15
C PHE A 85 -1.57 -3.86 9.29
N LEU A 86 -2.60 -3.87 8.45
CA LEU A 86 -3.49 -5.02 8.28
C LEU A 86 -3.73 -5.21 6.78
N GLU A 87 -3.41 -6.38 6.28
CA GLU A 87 -3.65 -6.73 4.90
C GLU A 87 -4.98 -7.44 4.77
N ILE A 88 -5.81 -6.99 3.83
CA ILE A 88 -7.13 -7.56 3.57
C ILE A 88 -7.26 -7.75 2.07
N ASP A 89 -7.53 -8.97 1.64
CA ASP A 89 -7.75 -9.28 0.25
C ASP A 89 -9.20 -9.69 0.03
N PHE A 90 -9.80 -9.14 -1.02
CA PHE A 90 -11.19 -9.42 -1.36
C PHE A 90 -11.27 -10.08 -2.73
N GLU A 91 -12.20 -11.00 -2.84
CA GLU A 91 -12.59 -11.61 -4.09
C GLU A 91 -14.10 -11.44 -4.24
N GLU A 92 -14.54 -11.06 -5.44
CA GLU A 92 -15.96 -10.89 -5.69
C GLU A 92 -16.68 -12.24 -5.64
N LEU A 93 -17.85 -12.26 -4.99
CA LEU A 93 -18.66 -13.48 -4.85
C LEU A 93 -19.32 -13.91 -6.15
#